data_e82c0a26e76dddcbe237adb2b63289d6
#
_entry.id   e82c0a26e76dddcbe237adb2b63289d6
#
_cell.length_a   1.000
_cell.length_b   1.000
_cell.length_c   1.000
_cell.angle_alpha   90.00
_cell.angle_beta   90.00
_cell.angle_gamma   90.00
#
_symmetry.space_group_name_H-M   'P 1'
#
loop_
_entity.id
_entity.type
_entity.pdbx_description
1 polymer ?
#
loop_
_entity_poly.entity_id
_entity_poly.type
_entity_poly.pdbx_seq_one_letter_code
_entity_poly.pdbx_strand_id
1 'polypeptide(L)'
;MSEQKLKELHETFDAMLNFDAKFLEAAKESMKFYTGSYGTGQWSDADLRKLREEGRPPLELNIVLPKVNSVVGMERSQRTKFKAIPVGNSDDDEALLTTALLYHLDQGKRLQNVFTRVHKDGVITGRGWISVEVEPGDDFVGKIRIKREPWYNVLMDPEADTPDCSEWARLVRTKFVSFQRLKQIFPDQLGDLKKVQDVMATDLDLTPPGEEYMREERGNRYLEGNYINESTYIDPIKEKARVVELWEREFVREYYLTNPKSSQVGNKGYATKKAAEEAIRAFNKITKETSKIARTDIELPEFNVIERIVPKTFYTIFSGGRLLIDKEPNPYSHNQFPLVPYFYYFEDTGGEIETFGVVENMKDPQREKNKRRSQALDIINRTPRGGGVYVQGSVTADEMNRASSAGEWVGISGLKGKSIREFMQQWSTTHLGLVSAANAMEERAAIDAKEISGATDPILGQATSSKESGFAAQTRIRQGMLTFQEQLENLDKMKRQTLRLAIKNMQQEIRSKEL
;
A
#
# COMPACT_ATOMS: atom_id res chain seq x y z
N MET A 1 -2.02 34.10 12.68
CA MET A 1 -1.33 32.95 13.32
C MET A 1 -1.83 31.60 12.82
N SER A 2 -3.13 31.41 12.64
CA SER A 2 -3.70 30.15 12.06
C SER A 2 -3.39 29.94 10.57
N GLU A 3 -3.44 30.99 9.75
CA GLU A 3 -3.20 30.90 8.30
C GLU A 3 -1.75 30.55 7.96
N GLN A 4 -0.79 31.19 8.60
CA GLN A 4 0.63 30.89 8.39
C GLN A 4 0.96 29.43 8.76
N LYS A 5 0.42 28.96 9.89
CA LYS A 5 0.58 27.57 10.33
C LYS A 5 -0.06 26.59 9.35
N LEU A 6 -1.24 26.93 8.85
CA LEU A 6 -1.93 26.09 7.87
C LEU A 6 -1.12 25.99 6.56
N LYS A 7 -0.51 27.10 6.14
CA LYS A 7 0.38 27.12 4.98
C LYS A 7 1.58 26.21 5.16
N GLU A 8 2.25 26.26 6.31
CA GLU A 8 3.38 25.37 6.66
C GLU A 8 2.96 23.89 6.65
N LEU A 9 1.74 23.57 7.14
CA LEU A 9 1.20 22.21 7.11
C LEU A 9 0.94 21.72 5.67
N HIS A 10 0.43 22.59 4.80
CA HIS A 10 0.25 22.27 3.38
C HIS A 10 1.59 22.07 2.67
N GLU A 11 2.56 22.95 2.90
CA GLU A 11 3.91 22.80 2.34
C GLU A 11 4.56 21.46 2.77
N THR A 12 4.39 21.07 4.03
CA THR A 12 4.87 19.79 4.54
C THR A 12 4.14 18.60 3.86
N PHE A 13 2.82 18.69 3.75
CA PHE A 13 2.03 17.64 3.08
C PHE A 13 2.41 17.50 1.61
N ASP A 14 2.54 18.61 0.89
CA ASP A 14 2.89 18.63 -0.52
C ASP A 14 4.31 18.11 -0.76
N ALA A 15 5.26 18.43 0.13
CA ALA A 15 6.61 17.88 0.07
C ALA A 15 6.62 16.35 0.22
N MET A 16 5.86 15.81 1.18
CA MET A 16 5.73 14.36 1.37
C MET A 16 5.00 13.68 0.20
N LEU A 17 3.97 14.35 -0.34
CA LEU A 17 3.23 13.85 -1.50
C LEU A 17 4.11 13.80 -2.76
N ASN A 18 4.90 14.84 -2.99
CA ASN A 18 5.84 14.90 -4.12
C ASN A 18 6.94 13.84 -4.00
N PHE A 19 7.45 13.61 -2.79
CA PHE A 19 8.40 12.52 -2.54
C PHE A 19 7.83 11.15 -2.91
N ASP A 20 6.61 10.87 -2.46
CA ASP A 20 5.94 9.59 -2.72
C ASP A 20 5.27 9.50 -4.11
N ALA A 21 5.26 10.56 -4.93
CA ALA A 21 4.54 10.59 -6.19
C ALA A 21 5.00 9.45 -7.14
N LYS A 22 6.31 9.26 -7.29
CA LYS A 22 6.90 8.17 -8.10
C LYS A 22 6.40 6.79 -7.64
N PHE A 23 6.42 6.54 -6.33
CA PHE A 23 5.90 5.29 -5.75
C PHE A 23 4.41 5.13 -6.00
N LEU A 24 3.60 6.17 -5.75
CA LEU A 24 2.14 6.12 -5.92
C LEU A 24 1.74 5.80 -7.36
N GLU A 25 2.44 6.37 -8.34
CA GLU A 25 2.22 6.10 -9.75
C GLU A 25 2.58 4.65 -10.11
N ALA A 26 3.78 4.19 -9.73
CA ALA A 26 4.23 2.82 -9.94
C ALA A 26 3.31 1.79 -9.26
N ALA A 27 2.87 2.07 -8.03
CA ALA A 27 1.96 1.21 -7.28
C ALA A 27 0.56 1.14 -7.94
N LYS A 28 0.05 2.27 -8.45
CA LYS A 28 -1.21 2.33 -9.21
C LYS A 28 -1.12 1.48 -10.47
N GLU A 29 -0.03 1.59 -11.20
CA GLU A 29 0.20 0.77 -12.39
C GLU A 29 0.31 -0.72 -12.02
N SER A 30 1.08 -1.07 -10.98
CA SER A 30 1.20 -2.44 -10.48
C SER A 30 -0.16 -3.05 -10.13
N MET A 31 -1.05 -2.26 -9.52
CA MET A 31 -2.41 -2.69 -9.23
C MET A 31 -3.24 -2.92 -10.51
N LYS A 32 -3.08 -2.07 -11.54
CA LYS A 32 -3.72 -2.27 -12.85
C LYS A 32 -3.22 -3.58 -13.51
N PHE A 33 -1.92 -3.85 -13.42
CA PHE A 33 -1.33 -5.11 -13.93
C PHE A 33 -1.87 -6.33 -13.19
N TYR A 34 -2.04 -6.25 -11.88
CA TYR A 34 -2.61 -7.34 -11.09
C TYR A 34 -4.08 -7.59 -11.42
N THR A 35 -4.90 -6.54 -11.48
CA THR A 35 -6.36 -6.66 -11.68
C THR A 35 -6.75 -6.90 -13.12
N GLY A 36 -5.93 -6.49 -14.09
CA GLY A 36 -6.25 -6.47 -15.51
C GLY A 36 -7.28 -5.42 -15.91
N SER A 37 -7.78 -4.61 -14.98
CA SER A 37 -8.69 -3.46 -15.20
C SER A 37 -9.63 -3.60 -16.41
N TYR A 38 -10.48 -4.63 -16.39
CA TYR A 38 -11.45 -4.94 -17.46
C TYR A 38 -10.82 -5.34 -18.82
N GLY A 39 -9.61 -5.93 -18.80
CA GLY A 39 -8.95 -6.47 -19.99
C GLY A 39 -8.14 -5.44 -20.80
N THR A 40 -7.91 -4.25 -20.28
CA THR A 40 -7.08 -3.22 -20.93
C THR A 40 -6.09 -2.55 -19.99
N GLY A 41 -6.08 -2.90 -18.71
CA GLY A 41 -5.26 -2.22 -17.69
C GLY A 41 -3.76 -2.47 -17.80
N GLN A 42 -3.35 -3.47 -18.58
CA GLN A 42 -1.94 -3.80 -18.82
C GLN A 42 -1.38 -3.14 -20.11
N TRP A 43 -2.21 -2.40 -20.83
CA TRP A 43 -1.82 -1.65 -22.02
C TRP A 43 -1.71 -0.16 -21.71
N SER A 44 -0.73 0.51 -22.31
CA SER A 44 -0.69 1.98 -22.28
C SER A 44 -1.76 2.57 -23.21
N ASP A 45 -2.23 3.78 -22.90
CA ASP A 45 -3.20 4.48 -23.76
C ASP A 45 -2.65 4.72 -25.17
N ALA A 46 -1.34 4.92 -25.32
CA ALA A 46 -0.65 5.05 -26.59
C ALA A 46 -0.71 3.74 -27.40
N ASP A 47 -0.42 2.60 -26.74
CA ASP A 47 -0.48 1.28 -27.38
C ASP A 47 -1.93 0.93 -27.77
N LEU A 48 -2.92 1.25 -26.92
CA LEU A 48 -4.34 1.02 -27.23
C LEU A 48 -4.80 1.81 -28.44
N ARG A 49 -4.39 3.09 -28.55
CA ARG A 49 -4.69 3.92 -29.73
C ARG A 49 -4.09 3.28 -30.99
N LYS A 50 -2.82 2.92 -30.94
CA LYS A 50 -2.11 2.29 -32.05
C LYS A 50 -2.74 0.96 -32.48
N LEU A 51 -3.12 0.10 -31.51
CA LEU A 51 -3.79 -1.17 -31.80
C LEU A 51 -5.15 -0.96 -32.47
N ARG A 52 -5.92 0.06 -32.05
CA ARG A 52 -7.20 0.43 -32.69
C ARG A 52 -7.02 0.91 -34.12
N GLU A 53 -6.02 1.76 -34.38
CA GLU A 53 -5.68 2.24 -35.72
C GLU A 53 -5.26 1.09 -36.64
N GLU A 54 -4.51 0.13 -36.14
CA GLU A 54 -4.06 -1.06 -36.88
C GLU A 54 -5.16 -2.13 -36.99
N GLY A 55 -6.30 -1.98 -36.32
CA GLY A 55 -7.38 -2.98 -36.27
C GLY A 55 -6.99 -4.27 -35.52
N ARG A 56 -6.03 -4.19 -34.60
CA ARG A 56 -5.52 -5.30 -33.81
C ARG A 56 -6.24 -5.41 -32.47
N PRO A 57 -6.61 -6.62 -32.02
CA PRO A 57 -7.26 -6.77 -30.73
C PRO A 57 -6.26 -6.58 -29.56
N PRO A 58 -6.61 -5.77 -28.55
CA PRO A 58 -5.81 -5.65 -27.34
C PRO A 58 -6.06 -6.86 -26.41
N LEU A 59 -5.32 -7.95 -26.64
CA LEU A 59 -5.43 -9.14 -25.82
C LEU A 59 -4.66 -8.98 -24.51
N GLU A 60 -5.26 -9.42 -23.41
CA GLU A 60 -4.66 -9.43 -22.09
C GLU A 60 -4.70 -10.84 -21.49
N LEU A 61 -3.52 -11.43 -21.36
CA LEU A 61 -3.32 -12.75 -20.76
C LEU A 61 -2.60 -12.60 -19.44
N ASN A 62 -3.36 -12.30 -18.38
CA ASN A 62 -2.82 -11.95 -17.08
C ASN A 62 -2.12 -13.13 -16.40
N ILE A 63 -0.78 -13.16 -16.42
CA ILE A 63 0.06 -14.10 -15.68
C ILE A 63 0.49 -13.59 -14.32
N VAL A 64 0.31 -12.28 -14.06
CA VAL A 64 0.67 -11.63 -12.78
C VAL A 64 -0.24 -12.11 -11.66
N LEU A 65 -1.55 -12.14 -11.91
CA LEU A 65 -2.56 -12.52 -10.91
C LEU A 65 -2.32 -13.88 -10.26
N PRO A 66 -2.10 -14.99 -11.00
CA PRO A 66 -1.85 -16.30 -10.38
C PRO A 66 -0.52 -16.32 -9.60
N LYS A 67 0.51 -15.59 -10.06
CA LYS A 67 1.80 -15.52 -9.37
C LYS A 67 1.69 -14.80 -8.03
N VAL A 68 1.07 -13.63 -7.99
CA VAL A 68 0.79 -12.90 -6.75
C VAL A 68 -0.03 -13.77 -5.80
N ASN A 69 -1.07 -14.44 -6.30
CA ASN A 69 -1.91 -15.32 -5.47
C ASN A 69 -1.12 -16.49 -4.89
N SER A 70 -0.13 -17.02 -5.61
CA SER A 70 0.75 -18.08 -5.11
C SER A 70 1.64 -17.60 -3.97
N VAL A 71 2.26 -16.42 -4.11
CA VAL A 71 3.08 -15.80 -3.05
C VAL A 71 2.23 -15.53 -1.80
N VAL A 72 1.03 -14.96 -1.95
CA VAL A 72 0.10 -14.75 -0.84
C VAL A 72 -0.40 -16.07 -0.24
N GLY A 73 -0.54 -17.12 -1.07
CA GLY A 73 -0.92 -18.47 -0.65
C GLY A 73 0.11 -19.12 0.26
N MET A 74 1.41 -18.88 0.02
CA MET A 74 2.49 -19.36 0.89
C MET A 74 2.38 -18.81 2.31
N GLU A 75 2.13 -17.50 2.48
CA GLU A 75 1.89 -16.92 3.80
C GLU A 75 0.75 -17.63 4.53
N ARG A 76 -0.34 -17.91 3.83
CA ARG A 76 -1.48 -18.62 4.42
C ARG A 76 -1.15 -20.03 4.89
N SER A 77 -0.27 -20.73 4.21
CA SER A 77 0.16 -22.09 4.57
C SER A 77 1.09 -22.13 5.78
N GLN A 78 1.77 -21.01 6.09
CA GLN A 78 2.75 -20.89 7.17
C GLN A 78 2.22 -20.17 8.40
N ARG A 79 0.93 -19.93 8.51
CA ARG A 79 0.33 -19.23 9.65
C ARG A 79 0.65 -19.93 10.97
N THR A 80 1.24 -19.17 11.89
CA THR A 80 1.56 -19.62 13.25
C THR A 80 0.72 -18.87 14.28
N LYS A 81 0.54 -19.48 15.44
CA LYS A 81 -0.12 -18.83 16.58
C LYS A 81 0.86 -17.89 17.26
N PHE A 82 0.37 -16.77 17.76
CA PHE A 82 1.17 -15.83 18.54
C PHE A 82 1.26 -16.29 19.97
N LYS A 83 2.48 -16.24 20.54
CA LYS A 83 2.76 -16.59 21.92
C LYS A 83 3.75 -15.58 22.51
N ALA A 84 3.50 -15.11 23.73
CA ALA A 84 4.48 -14.37 24.51
C ALA A 84 5.42 -15.36 25.19
N ILE A 85 6.71 -15.02 25.21
CA ILE A 85 7.76 -15.82 25.85
C ILE A 85 8.30 -14.98 27.01
N PRO A 86 8.35 -15.54 28.23
CA PRO A 86 8.93 -14.85 29.39
C PRO A 86 10.43 -14.63 29.17
N VAL A 87 10.94 -13.51 29.67
CA VAL A 87 12.36 -13.16 29.60
C VAL A 87 13.07 -13.47 30.93
N GLY A 88 12.34 -13.37 32.04
CA GLY A 88 12.84 -13.67 33.39
C GLY A 88 12.02 -14.75 34.07
N ASN A 89 12.55 -15.34 35.16
CA ASN A 89 11.89 -16.42 35.91
C ASN A 89 10.60 -15.98 36.62
N SER A 90 10.37 -14.68 36.79
CA SER A 90 9.18 -14.12 37.45
C SER A 90 8.06 -13.71 36.48
N ASP A 91 8.29 -13.83 35.16
CA ASP A 91 7.41 -13.25 34.12
C ASP A 91 6.48 -14.30 33.49
N ASP A 92 6.45 -15.54 34.04
CA ASP A 92 5.66 -16.65 33.48
C ASP A 92 4.15 -16.34 33.45
N ASP A 93 3.61 -15.81 34.56
CA ASP A 93 2.20 -15.45 34.66
C ASP A 93 1.83 -14.29 33.73
N GLU A 94 2.71 -13.30 33.60
CA GLU A 94 2.52 -12.17 32.69
C GLU A 94 2.58 -12.62 31.21
N ALA A 95 3.49 -13.53 30.87
CA ALA A 95 3.59 -14.13 29.55
C ALA A 95 2.35 -14.97 29.21
N LEU A 96 1.80 -15.70 30.17
CA LEU A 96 0.58 -16.48 30.02
C LEU A 96 -0.63 -15.57 29.77
N LEU A 97 -0.78 -14.51 30.57
CA LEU A 97 -1.84 -13.49 30.39
C LEU A 97 -1.73 -12.82 29.04
N THR A 98 -0.54 -12.38 28.67
CA THR A 98 -0.28 -11.76 27.36
C THR A 98 -0.61 -12.71 26.22
N THR A 99 -0.28 -13.99 26.33
CA THR A 99 -0.64 -15.00 25.33
C THR A 99 -2.16 -15.17 25.21
N ALA A 100 -2.89 -15.16 26.32
CA ALA A 100 -4.34 -15.23 26.33
C ALA A 100 -4.97 -13.98 25.66
N LEU A 101 -4.44 -12.79 25.92
CA LEU A 101 -4.87 -11.54 25.27
C LEU A 101 -4.61 -11.58 23.76
N LEU A 102 -3.44 -12.05 23.33
CA LEU A 102 -3.12 -12.22 21.90
C LEU A 102 -4.08 -13.20 21.20
N TYR A 103 -4.40 -14.31 21.88
CA TYR A 103 -5.36 -15.27 21.37
C TYR A 103 -6.77 -14.66 21.24
N HIS A 104 -7.20 -13.90 22.23
CA HIS A 104 -8.47 -13.18 22.19
C HIS A 104 -8.54 -12.17 21.02
N LEU A 105 -7.47 -11.41 20.80
CA LEU A 105 -7.35 -10.48 19.66
C LEU A 105 -7.45 -11.22 18.32
N ASP A 106 -6.73 -12.34 18.16
CA ASP A 106 -6.72 -13.09 16.91
C ASP A 106 -8.10 -13.67 16.59
N GLN A 107 -8.74 -14.34 17.58
CA GLN A 107 -10.08 -14.91 17.42
C GLN A 107 -11.15 -13.85 17.12
N GLY A 108 -11.17 -12.78 17.90
CA GLY A 108 -12.19 -11.73 17.79
C GLY A 108 -12.04 -10.87 16.53
N LYS A 109 -10.83 -10.65 16.06
CA LYS A 109 -10.53 -9.70 14.97
C LYS A 109 -10.16 -10.36 13.65
N ARG A 110 -9.99 -11.69 13.62
CA ARG A 110 -9.49 -12.40 12.44
C ARG A 110 -8.20 -11.79 11.91
N LEU A 111 -7.25 -11.49 12.80
CA LEU A 111 -6.01 -10.75 12.51
C LEU A 111 -5.21 -11.35 11.36
N GLN A 112 -5.18 -12.67 11.27
CA GLN A 112 -4.50 -13.36 10.17
C GLN A 112 -5.00 -12.92 8.79
N ASN A 113 -6.30 -12.63 8.66
CA ASN A 113 -6.86 -12.14 7.39
C ASN A 113 -6.46 -10.68 7.12
N VAL A 114 -6.31 -9.87 8.17
CA VAL A 114 -5.80 -8.49 8.03
C VAL A 114 -4.36 -8.53 7.56
N PHE A 115 -3.51 -9.33 8.22
CA PHE A 115 -2.10 -9.51 7.85
C PHE A 115 -1.93 -10.00 6.41
N THR A 116 -2.72 -11.00 5.99
CA THR A 116 -2.67 -11.48 4.61
C THR A 116 -3.05 -10.39 3.59
N ARG A 117 -4.02 -9.52 3.92
CA ARG A 117 -4.39 -8.41 3.03
C ARG A 117 -3.27 -7.38 2.91
N VAL A 118 -2.61 -7.07 4.02
CA VAL A 118 -1.47 -6.14 4.04
C VAL A 118 -0.28 -6.74 3.30
N HIS A 119 0.01 -8.03 3.51
CA HIS A 119 1.02 -8.76 2.74
C HIS A 119 0.71 -8.71 1.23
N LYS A 120 -0.54 -8.92 0.84
CA LYS A 120 -0.96 -8.81 -0.55
C LYS A 120 -0.72 -7.42 -1.13
N ASP A 121 -0.99 -6.36 -0.37
CA ASP A 121 -0.68 -5.00 -0.81
C ASP A 121 0.83 -4.84 -1.04
N GLY A 122 1.67 -5.26 -0.10
CA GLY A 122 3.12 -5.22 -0.26
C GLY A 122 3.63 -6.02 -1.45
N VAL A 123 3.12 -7.24 -1.67
CA VAL A 123 3.48 -8.07 -2.83
C VAL A 123 3.16 -7.35 -4.16
N ILE A 124 2.04 -6.62 -4.22
CA ILE A 124 1.61 -5.94 -5.45
C ILE A 124 2.33 -4.60 -5.61
N THR A 125 2.31 -3.75 -4.58
CA THR A 125 2.71 -2.35 -4.67
C THR A 125 4.06 -2.05 -4.03
N GLY A 126 4.58 -2.96 -3.19
CA GLY A 126 5.79 -2.75 -2.39
C GLY A 126 5.50 -2.35 -0.95
N ARG A 127 4.39 -1.67 -0.67
CA ARG A 127 4.04 -1.19 0.66
C ARG A 127 2.67 -1.70 1.11
N GLY A 128 2.59 -2.09 2.37
CA GLY A 128 1.36 -2.39 3.07
C GLY A 128 1.33 -1.70 4.43
N TRP A 129 0.15 -1.33 4.93
CA TRP A 129 0.01 -0.59 6.18
C TRP A 129 -1.06 -1.20 7.09
N ILE A 130 -0.77 -1.20 8.39
CA ILE A 130 -1.74 -1.54 9.43
C ILE A 130 -1.92 -0.34 10.35
N SER A 131 -3.18 -0.01 10.67
CA SER A 131 -3.50 0.92 11.75
C SER A 131 -3.91 0.15 13.01
N VAL A 132 -3.41 0.61 14.17
CA VAL A 132 -3.73 0.12 15.49
C VAL A 132 -4.29 1.29 16.29
N GLU A 133 -5.60 1.32 16.44
CA GLU A 133 -6.33 2.44 17.03
C GLU A 133 -7.21 1.94 18.18
N VAL A 134 -7.55 2.85 19.08
CA VAL A 134 -8.58 2.64 20.11
C VAL A 134 -9.83 3.38 19.68
N GLU A 135 -10.93 2.67 19.47
CA GLU A 135 -12.23 3.29 19.20
C GLU A 135 -13.09 3.30 20.48
N PRO A 136 -13.76 4.41 20.80
CA PRO A 136 -14.73 4.42 21.90
C PRO A 136 -15.78 3.33 21.66
N GLY A 137 -15.98 2.46 22.65
CA GLY A 137 -17.02 1.43 22.61
C GLY A 137 -18.25 1.87 23.37
N ASP A 138 -19.34 1.08 23.29
CA ASP A 138 -20.59 1.33 24.00
C ASP A 138 -20.40 1.33 25.54
N ASP A 139 -19.34 0.73 26.04
CA ASP A 139 -19.04 0.58 27.47
C ASP A 139 -18.03 1.61 28.02
N PHE A 140 -17.81 2.74 27.39
CA PHE A 140 -16.75 3.73 27.67
C PHE A 140 -15.31 3.15 27.62
N VAL A 141 -15.16 1.89 27.33
CA VAL A 141 -13.88 1.23 27.15
C VAL A 141 -13.64 1.06 25.67
N GLY A 142 -12.62 1.71 25.20
CA GLY A 142 -12.22 1.64 23.79
C GLY A 142 -11.97 0.19 23.34
N LYS A 143 -12.44 -0.14 22.15
CA LYS A 143 -12.09 -1.40 21.48
C LYS A 143 -10.83 -1.20 20.66
N ILE A 144 -9.84 -2.03 20.89
CA ILE A 144 -8.64 -2.04 20.02
C ILE A 144 -9.07 -2.43 18.62
N ARG A 145 -8.80 -1.56 17.67
CA ARG A 145 -9.11 -1.76 16.26
C ARG A 145 -7.84 -1.91 15.46
N ILE A 146 -7.65 -3.08 14.88
CA ILE A 146 -6.55 -3.39 13.99
C ILE A 146 -7.12 -3.58 12.59
N LYS A 147 -6.72 -2.74 11.66
CA LYS A 147 -7.22 -2.78 10.29
C LYS A 147 -6.11 -2.51 9.27
N ARG A 148 -6.30 -3.04 8.07
CA ARG A 148 -5.50 -2.66 6.91
C ARG A 148 -5.78 -1.20 6.58
N GLU A 149 -4.72 -0.40 6.44
CA GLU A 149 -4.80 0.91 5.80
C GLU A 149 -4.34 0.79 4.34
N PRO A 150 -5.08 1.35 3.37
CA PRO A 150 -4.68 1.31 1.97
C PRO A 150 -3.32 1.98 1.75
N TRP A 151 -2.48 1.40 0.88
CA TRP A 151 -1.15 1.90 0.57
C TRP A 151 -1.15 3.36 0.07
N TYR A 152 -2.21 3.80 -0.61
CA TYR A 152 -2.36 5.16 -1.13
C TYR A 152 -2.86 6.18 -0.10
N ASN A 153 -3.16 5.76 1.12
CA ASN A 153 -3.60 6.64 2.19
C ASN A 153 -2.46 7.11 3.09
N VAL A 154 -1.28 6.51 2.98
CA VAL A 154 -0.16 6.79 3.88
C VAL A 154 1.05 7.24 3.07
N LEU A 155 1.61 8.39 3.45
CA LEU A 155 2.81 8.95 2.86
C LEU A 155 3.98 8.74 3.82
N MET A 156 5.11 8.35 3.25
CA MET A 156 6.34 8.06 3.97
C MET A 156 7.14 9.33 4.23
N ASP A 157 7.92 9.32 5.31
CA ASP A 157 8.87 10.40 5.59
C ASP A 157 9.96 10.46 4.51
N PRO A 158 10.22 11.64 3.91
CA PRO A 158 11.32 11.80 2.97
C PRO A 158 12.71 11.55 3.58
N GLU A 159 12.85 11.71 4.90
CA GLU A 159 14.10 11.51 5.65
C GLU A 159 14.20 10.08 6.24
N ALA A 160 13.26 9.18 5.89
CA ALA A 160 13.31 7.80 6.36
C ALA A 160 14.51 7.07 5.76
N ASP A 161 15.38 6.53 6.61
CA ASP A 161 16.54 5.72 6.26
C ASP A 161 16.38 4.24 6.64
N THR A 162 15.39 3.94 7.47
CA THR A 162 15.11 2.58 7.96
C THR A 162 13.65 2.17 7.68
N PRO A 163 13.38 0.85 7.57
CA PRO A 163 12.01 0.35 7.43
C PRO A 163 11.19 0.43 8.72
N ASP A 164 11.78 0.88 9.83
CA ASP A 164 11.11 1.01 11.11
C ASP A 164 10.60 2.44 11.32
N CYS A 165 9.29 2.63 11.19
CA CYS A 165 8.67 3.94 11.42
C CYS A 165 8.85 4.48 12.86
N SER A 166 9.37 3.69 13.79
CA SER A 166 9.71 4.17 15.13
C SER A 166 10.87 5.17 15.13
N GLU A 167 11.64 5.26 14.05
CA GLU A 167 12.77 6.19 13.88
C GLU A 167 12.42 7.41 13.04
N TRP A 168 11.32 7.37 12.31
CA TRP A 168 10.91 8.46 11.41
C TRP A 168 10.49 9.71 12.19
N ALA A 169 10.76 10.87 11.59
CA ALA A 169 10.35 12.15 12.14
C ALA A 169 8.88 12.46 11.87
N ARG A 170 8.36 12.05 10.71
CA ARG A 170 7.01 12.37 10.27
C ARG A 170 6.31 11.18 9.63
N LEU A 171 4.98 11.21 9.67
CA LEU A 171 4.14 10.25 8.97
C LEU A 171 2.81 10.94 8.64
N VAL A 172 2.34 10.80 7.40
CA VAL A 172 1.04 11.35 7.00
C VAL A 172 0.08 10.24 6.68
N ARG A 173 -1.12 10.35 7.23
CA ARG A 173 -2.27 9.56 6.79
C ARG A 173 -3.31 10.50 6.16
N THR A 174 -3.73 10.20 4.94
CA THR A 174 -4.75 10.98 4.23
C THR A 174 -5.95 10.12 3.87
N LYS A 175 -7.16 10.69 3.93
CA LYS A 175 -8.38 9.95 3.62
C LYS A 175 -9.50 10.86 3.15
N PHE A 176 -10.22 10.43 2.12
CA PHE A 176 -11.46 11.11 1.73
C PHE A 176 -12.63 10.65 2.60
N VAL A 177 -13.22 11.59 3.34
CA VAL A 177 -14.35 11.35 4.25
C VAL A 177 -15.55 12.15 3.74
N SER A 178 -16.77 11.59 3.84
CA SER A 178 -17.97 12.33 3.47
C SER A 178 -18.14 13.58 4.34
N PHE A 179 -18.54 14.67 3.73
CA PHE A 179 -18.71 15.96 4.40
C PHE A 179 -19.67 15.87 5.59
N GLN A 180 -20.76 15.13 5.43
CA GLN A 180 -21.72 14.90 6.49
C GLN A 180 -21.10 14.23 7.73
N ARG A 181 -20.24 13.21 7.51
CA ARG A 181 -19.54 12.53 8.60
C ARG A 181 -18.49 13.44 9.25
N LEU A 182 -17.79 14.26 8.48
CA LEU A 182 -16.83 15.23 9.02
C LEU A 182 -17.51 16.25 9.93
N LYS A 183 -18.67 16.75 9.55
CA LYS A 183 -19.49 17.65 10.40
C LYS A 183 -19.92 17.00 11.72
N GLN A 184 -20.18 15.70 11.72
CA GLN A 184 -20.53 14.96 12.94
C GLN A 184 -19.32 14.78 13.87
N ILE A 185 -18.13 14.56 13.29
CA ILE A 185 -16.90 14.37 14.07
C ILE A 185 -16.32 15.69 14.57
N PHE A 186 -16.40 16.75 13.76
CA PHE A 186 -15.85 18.09 14.05
C PHE A 186 -16.93 19.17 13.95
N PRO A 187 -17.93 19.16 14.84
CA PRO A 187 -19.05 20.11 14.78
C PRO A 187 -18.61 21.55 15.01
N ASP A 188 -17.60 21.78 15.87
CA ASP A 188 -17.13 23.13 16.23
C ASP A 188 -16.41 23.81 15.07
N GLN A 189 -15.65 23.04 14.24
CA GLN A 189 -14.86 23.58 13.13
C GLN A 189 -15.63 23.63 11.80
N LEU A 190 -16.62 22.75 11.62
CA LEU A 190 -17.30 22.54 10.34
C LEU A 190 -18.84 22.70 10.43
N GLY A 191 -19.39 22.93 11.63
CA GLY A 191 -20.84 22.97 11.86
C GLY A 191 -21.58 24.00 11.00
N ASP A 192 -20.99 25.19 10.84
CA ASP A 192 -21.60 26.31 10.12
C ASP A 192 -21.50 26.19 8.60
N LEU A 193 -20.64 25.29 8.08
CA LEU A 193 -20.43 25.13 6.65
C LEU A 193 -21.64 24.44 5.99
N LYS A 194 -22.06 24.94 4.82
CA LYS A 194 -23.23 24.42 4.10
C LYS A 194 -22.86 23.38 3.05
N LYS A 195 -21.73 23.56 2.37
CA LYS A 195 -21.26 22.72 1.26
C LYS A 195 -19.83 22.23 1.51
N VAL A 196 -19.46 21.15 0.86
CA VAL A 196 -18.10 20.60 0.91
C VAL A 196 -17.05 21.60 0.39
N GLN A 197 -17.41 22.45 -0.58
CA GLN A 197 -16.54 23.49 -1.11
C GLN A 197 -16.19 24.57 -0.08
N ASP A 198 -17.05 24.79 0.92
CA ASP A 198 -16.80 25.77 1.98
C ASP A 198 -15.63 25.36 2.89
N VAL A 199 -15.21 24.09 2.85
CA VAL A 199 -14.01 23.59 3.54
C VAL A 199 -12.73 24.24 2.99
N MET A 200 -12.73 24.64 1.72
CA MET A 200 -11.63 25.33 1.05
C MET A 200 -11.66 26.85 1.21
N ALA A 201 -12.73 27.41 1.77
CA ALA A 201 -12.93 28.86 1.87
C ALA A 201 -11.94 29.48 2.88
N THR A 202 -10.73 29.69 2.44
CA THR A 202 -9.69 30.51 3.09
C THR A 202 -9.04 31.37 2.02
N ASP A 203 -8.44 32.49 2.43
CA ASP A 203 -7.63 33.33 1.54
C ASP A 203 -6.31 32.67 1.10
N LEU A 204 -6.08 31.42 1.49
CA LEU A 204 -4.95 30.63 1.03
C LEU A 204 -5.17 30.16 -0.41
N ASP A 205 -4.27 30.55 -1.27
CA ASP A 205 -4.19 30.01 -2.63
C ASP A 205 -3.63 28.58 -2.55
N LEU A 206 -4.55 27.62 -2.39
CA LEU A 206 -4.24 26.19 -2.33
C LEU A 206 -4.19 25.54 -3.72
N THR A 207 -4.03 26.35 -4.75
CA THR A 207 -3.87 25.88 -6.13
C THR A 207 -2.44 25.37 -6.30
N PRO A 208 -2.21 24.07 -6.56
CA PRO A 208 -0.87 23.56 -6.77
C PRO A 208 -0.23 24.23 -8.00
N PRO A 209 1.07 24.53 -7.96
CA PRO A 209 1.77 25.06 -9.12
C PRO A 209 1.69 24.04 -10.27
N GLY A 210 1.12 24.46 -11.40
CA GLY A 210 0.96 23.64 -12.62
C GLY A 210 -0.47 23.23 -12.97
N GLU A 211 -1.49 23.62 -12.22
CA GLU A 211 -2.90 23.26 -12.50
C GLU A 211 -3.50 23.88 -13.76
N GLU A 212 -2.92 24.92 -14.33
CA GLU A 212 -3.41 25.50 -15.58
C GLU A 212 -3.42 24.49 -16.74
N TYR A 213 -2.45 23.58 -16.79
CA TYR A 213 -2.37 22.52 -17.81
C TYR A 213 -3.27 21.31 -17.55
N MET A 214 -3.72 21.11 -16.31
CA MET A 214 -4.49 19.92 -15.90
C MET A 214 -6.01 20.09 -16.06
N ARG A 215 -6.50 21.30 -16.32
CA ARG A 215 -7.95 21.57 -16.41
C ARG A 215 -8.63 20.94 -17.63
N GLU A 216 -7.93 20.82 -18.76
CA GLU A 216 -8.48 20.22 -19.98
C GLU A 216 -8.52 18.68 -19.95
N GLU A 217 -7.59 18.01 -19.24
CA GLU A 217 -7.59 16.56 -19.11
C GLU A 217 -8.52 16.02 -18.01
N ARG A 218 -9.05 16.87 -17.12
CA ARG A 218 -9.93 16.47 -16.00
C ARG A 218 -11.26 15.86 -16.45
N GLY A 219 -11.76 16.17 -17.63
CA GLY A 219 -13.03 15.62 -18.13
C GLY A 219 -13.04 14.10 -18.28
N ASN A 220 -11.90 13.47 -18.54
CA ASN A 220 -11.81 12.02 -18.76
C ASN A 220 -11.28 11.23 -17.55
N ARG A 221 -10.62 11.86 -16.58
CA ARG A 221 -10.04 11.18 -15.41
C ARG A 221 -11.03 10.83 -14.30
N TYR A 222 -12.21 11.45 -14.29
CA TYR A 222 -13.27 11.12 -13.31
C TYR A 222 -13.85 9.71 -13.44
N LEU A 223 -13.62 9.02 -14.55
CA LEU A 223 -14.10 7.67 -14.80
C LEU A 223 -13.11 6.56 -14.35
N GLU A 224 -11.86 6.89 -14.12
CA GLU A 224 -10.85 5.95 -13.66
C GLU A 224 -10.69 6.02 -12.13
N GLY A 225 -11.54 5.29 -11.44
CA GLY A 225 -11.41 4.80 -10.07
C GLY A 225 -10.55 5.57 -9.07
N ASN A 226 -11.15 6.00 -8.01
CA ASN A 226 -10.74 6.33 -6.62
C ASN A 226 -9.25 6.47 -6.23
N TYR A 227 -8.33 6.54 -7.16
CA TYR A 227 -6.94 6.82 -6.89
C TYR A 227 -6.78 8.33 -6.78
N ILE A 228 -6.15 8.75 -5.73
CA ILE A 228 -5.88 10.12 -5.35
C ILE A 228 -5.50 10.94 -6.59
N ASN A 229 -6.33 11.88 -6.98
CA ASN A 229 -5.88 13.04 -7.72
C ASN A 229 -5.10 13.89 -6.72
N GLU A 230 -3.82 13.97 -6.91
CA GLU A 230 -2.79 14.33 -5.96
C GLU A 230 -2.97 15.72 -5.34
N SER A 231 -3.70 16.60 -6.00
CA SER A 231 -3.88 17.99 -5.61
C SER A 231 -5.27 18.37 -5.08
N THR A 232 -6.24 17.45 -5.08
CA THR A 232 -7.63 17.82 -4.77
C THR A 232 -8.00 17.51 -3.33
N TYR A 233 -8.29 18.54 -2.54
CA TYR A 233 -8.81 18.41 -1.19
C TYR A 233 -10.31 18.08 -1.14
N ILE A 234 -11.03 18.23 -2.27
CA ILE A 234 -12.46 18.04 -2.35
C ILE A 234 -12.82 17.18 -3.55
N ASP A 235 -13.66 16.17 -3.33
CA ASP A 235 -14.40 15.46 -4.38
C ASP A 235 -15.85 15.99 -4.38
N PRO A 236 -16.19 16.93 -5.27
CA PRO A 236 -17.52 17.56 -5.27
C PRO A 236 -18.62 16.62 -5.74
N ILE A 237 -18.28 15.57 -6.51
CA ILE A 237 -19.25 14.60 -7.03
C ILE A 237 -19.71 13.66 -5.90
N LYS A 238 -18.76 13.24 -5.06
CA LYS A 238 -19.02 12.32 -3.95
C LYS A 238 -19.24 13.05 -2.63
N GLU A 239 -19.26 14.37 -2.62
CA GLU A 239 -19.36 15.23 -1.42
C GLU A 239 -18.37 14.79 -0.32
N LYS A 240 -17.11 14.60 -0.68
CA LYS A 240 -16.05 14.19 0.25
C LYS A 240 -14.97 15.25 0.32
N ALA A 241 -14.41 15.40 1.52
CA ALA A 241 -13.22 16.21 1.73
C ALA A 241 -12.05 15.30 2.15
N ARG A 242 -10.84 15.68 1.70
CA ARG A 242 -9.61 15.02 2.12
C ARG A 242 -9.25 15.50 3.52
N VAL A 243 -9.15 14.58 4.43
CA VAL A 243 -8.62 14.79 5.77
C VAL A 243 -7.17 14.36 5.75
N VAL A 244 -6.29 15.22 6.20
CA VAL A 244 -4.87 14.95 6.36
C VAL A 244 -4.56 14.89 7.85
N GLU A 245 -3.99 13.81 8.28
CA GLU A 245 -3.55 13.53 9.64
C GLU A 245 -2.03 13.43 9.62
N LEU A 246 -1.37 14.47 10.09
CA LEU A 246 0.09 14.58 10.18
C LEU A 246 0.53 14.19 11.57
N TRP A 247 1.37 13.17 11.66
CA TRP A 247 2.07 12.74 12.86
C TRP A 247 3.51 13.21 12.81
N GLU A 248 3.96 13.87 13.89
CA GLU A 248 5.31 14.40 14.00
C GLU A 248 5.94 13.96 15.31
N ARG A 249 7.21 13.62 15.23
CA ARG A 249 8.03 13.29 16.40
C ARG A 249 8.97 14.44 16.68
N GLU A 250 8.90 14.95 17.90
CA GLU A 250 9.74 16.03 18.38
C GLU A 250 10.50 15.63 19.63
N PHE A 251 11.70 16.16 19.77
CA PHE A 251 12.50 15.99 20.96
C PHE A 251 12.14 17.09 21.97
N VAL A 252 11.46 16.68 23.06
CA VAL A 252 10.99 17.58 24.10
C VAL A 252 11.81 17.37 25.37
N ARG A 253 12.11 18.47 26.05
CA ARG A 253 12.75 18.42 27.37
C ARG A 253 11.71 18.07 28.42
N GLU A 254 11.98 17.05 29.19
CA GLU A 254 11.15 16.62 30.32
C GLU A 254 11.98 16.43 31.58
N TYR A 255 11.32 16.64 32.70
CA TYR A 255 11.90 16.51 34.02
C TYR A 255 11.37 15.29 34.72
N TYR A 256 12.27 14.42 35.15
CA TYR A 256 11.95 13.17 35.80
C TYR A 256 12.40 13.19 37.25
N LEU A 257 11.62 12.55 38.12
CA LEU A 257 11.97 12.37 39.52
C LEU A 257 12.82 11.10 39.65
N THR A 258 13.95 11.20 40.31
CA THR A 258 14.80 10.05 40.62
C THR A 258 15.00 9.95 42.12
N ASN A 259 14.99 8.73 42.62
CA ASN A 259 15.36 8.45 44.00
C ASN A 259 16.86 8.11 44.04
N PRO A 260 17.71 8.93 44.69
CA PRO A 260 19.16 8.73 44.74
C PRO A 260 19.55 7.42 45.44
N LYS A 261 18.70 6.92 46.37
CA LYS A 261 18.95 5.67 47.11
C LYS A 261 18.67 4.41 46.30
N SER A 262 17.75 4.44 45.34
CA SER A 262 17.36 3.28 44.53
C SER A 262 17.79 3.35 43.06
N SER A 263 18.38 4.47 42.62
CA SER A 263 18.71 4.74 41.23
C SER A 263 17.53 4.57 40.26
N GLN A 264 16.31 4.45 40.76
CA GLN A 264 15.11 4.31 39.95
C GLN A 264 14.64 5.68 39.47
N VAL A 265 14.35 5.77 38.18
CA VAL A 265 13.76 6.94 37.56
C VAL A 265 12.25 6.75 37.52
N GLY A 266 11.51 7.74 38.00
CA GLY A 266 10.05 7.72 37.91
C GLY A 266 9.59 7.68 36.46
N ASN A 267 8.52 6.93 36.19
CA ASN A 267 7.99 6.77 34.82
C ASN A 267 7.22 7.99 34.29
N LYS A 268 6.98 9.00 35.13
CA LYS A 268 6.23 10.22 34.76
C LYS A 268 7.17 11.37 34.48
N GLY A 269 7.15 11.87 33.24
CA GLY A 269 7.83 13.10 32.83
C GLY A 269 6.97 14.33 33.11
N TYR A 270 7.61 15.44 33.53
CA TYR A 270 6.98 16.72 33.77
C TYR A 270 7.50 17.73 32.76
N ALA A 271 6.59 18.54 32.19
CA ALA A 271 6.94 19.53 31.15
C ALA A 271 7.85 20.68 31.67
N THR A 272 7.81 20.95 32.96
CA THR A 272 8.64 22.00 33.57
C THR A 272 9.26 21.53 34.87
N LYS A 273 10.43 22.07 35.22
CA LYS A 273 11.10 21.80 36.49
C LYS A 273 10.22 22.17 37.69
N LYS A 274 9.47 23.27 37.60
CA LYS A 274 8.52 23.69 38.65
C LYS A 274 7.44 22.66 38.88
N ALA A 275 6.86 22.08 37.81
CA ALA A 275 5.85 21.04 37.93
C ALA A 275 6.40 19.77 38.59
N ALA A 276 7.66 19.41 38.31
CA ALA A 276 8.34 18.28 38.96
C ALA A 276 8.56 18.57 40.49
N GLU A 277 9.00 19.77 40.82
CA GLU A 277 9.18 20.20 42.22
C GLU A 277 7.84 20.26 42.99
N GLU A 278 6.77 20.70 42.37
CA GLU A 278 5.41 20.70 42.93
C GLU A 278 4.94 19.28 43.20
N ALA A 279 5.21 18.36 42.28
CA ALA A 279 4.87 16.93 42.46
C ALA A 279 5.65 16.33 43.65
N ILE A 280 6.93 16.66 43.86
CA ILE A 280 7.69 16.27 45.05
C ILE A 280 7.03 16.81 46.33
N ARG A 281 6.64 18.09 46.34
CA ARG A 281 5.96 18.70 47.50
C ARG A 281 4.63 18.02 47.80
N ALA A 282 3.84 17.71 46.77
CA ALA A 282 2.57 17.01 46.91
C ALA A 282 2.77 15.58 47.46
N PHE A 283 3.75 14.84 46.93
CA PHE A 283 4.09 13.51 47.39
C PHE A 283 4.55 13.52 48.87
N ASN A 284 5.44 14.42 49.21
CA ASN A 284 5.93 14.56 50.58
C ASN A 284 4.82 14.94 51.57
N LYS A 285 3.83 15.75 51.12
CA LYS A 285 2.64 16.06 51.94
C LYS A 285 1.78 14.85 52.22
N ILE A 286 1.47 14.06 51.16
CA ILE A 286 0.71 12.80 51.32
C ILE A 286 1.44 11.82 52.21
N THR A 287 2.76 11.65 52.03
CA THR A 287 3.58 10.73 52.88
C THR A 287 3.57 11.17 54.33
N LYS A 288 3.65 12.48 54.64
CA LYS A 288 3.51 13.00 56.00
C LYS A 288 2.14 12.77 56.62
N GLU A 289 1.07 12.92 55.83
CA GLU A 289 -0.30 12.68 56.28
C GLU A 289 -0.50 11.16 56.56
N THR A 290 0.01 10.29 55.69
CA THR A 290 -0.04 8.82 55.84
C THR A 290 0.75 8.40 57.07
N SER A 291 1.95 8.94 57.30
CA SER A 291 2.78 8.67 58.51
C SER A 291 2.02 9.05 59.78
N LYS A 292 1.34 10.17 59.83
CA LYS A 292 0.50 10.56 60.98
C LYS A 292 -0.67 9.59 61.23
N ILE A 293 -1.33 9.12 60.17
CA ILE A 293 -2.46 8.18 60.27
C ILE A 293 -1.98 6.79 60.71
N ALA A 294 -0.85 6.33 60.14
CA ALA A 294 -0.28 5.02 60.45
C ALA A 294 0.47 4.97 61.79
N ARG A 295 0.70 6.12 62.46
CA ARG A 295 1.52 6.28 63.66
C ARG A 295 2.92 5.65 63.54
N THR A 296 3.50 5.71 62.35
CA THR A 296 4.81 5.14 62.01
C THR A 296 5.66 6.27 61.42
N ASP A 297 6.91 6.43 61.86
CA ASP A 297 7.83 7.36 61.25
C ASP A 297 8.27 6.82 59.89
N ILE A 298 7.69 7.37 58.82
CA ILE A 298 8.08 7.06 57.44
C ILE A 298 9.11 8.11 57.01
N GLU A 299 10.34 7.66 56.72
CA GLU A 299 11.35 8.57 56.11
C GLU A 299 10.85 9.13 54.81
N LEU A 300 10.93 10.44 54.65
CA LEU A 300 10.58 11.10 53.41
C LEU A 300 11.61 10.73 52.34
N PRO A 301 11.17 10.20 51.19
CA PRO A 301 12.10 9.92 50.13
C PRO A 301 12.70 11.21 49.57
N GLU A 302 14.00 11.21 49.40
CA GLU A 302 14.72 12.29 48.71
C GLU A 302 14.54 12.08 47.21
N PHE A 303 14.03 13.08 46.50
CA PHE A 303 13.91 13.06 45.04
C PHE A 303 14.82 14.13 44.43
N ASN A 304 15.56 13.71 43.41
CA ASN A 304 16.29 14.62 42.52
C ASN A 304 15.52 14.78 41.22
N VAL A 305 15.56 15.97 40.64
CA VAL A 305 14.96 16.26 39.34
C VAL A 305 16.06 16.17 38.28
N ILE A 306 15.88 15.25 37.33
CA ILE A 306 16.79 15.08 36.20
C ILE A 306 16.08 15.54 34.92
N GLU A 307 16.79 16.38 34.14
CA GLU A 307 16.35 16.78 32.80
C GLU A 307 16.75 15.74 31.79
N ARG A 308 15.80 15.33 30.93
CA ARG A 308 16.03 14.42 29.80
C ARG A 308 15.36 14.96 28.55
N ILE A 309 16.02 14.77 27.42
CA ILE A 309 15.42 15.00 26.11
C ILE A 309 14.81 13.66 25.69
N VAL A 310 13.50 13.67 25.47
CA VAL A 310 12.75 12.48 25.07
C VAL A 310 11.98 12.73 23.79
N PRO A 311 11.93 11.77 22.86
CA PRO A 311 11.09 11.89 21.69
C PRO A 311 9.61 11.81 22.09
N LYS A 312 8.81 12.77 21.66
CA LYS A 312 7.35 12.78 21.81
C LYS A 312 6.68 12.90 20.46
N THR A 313 5.60 12.16 20.31
CA THR A 313 4.81 12.20 19.09
C THR A 313 3.60 13.10 19.29
N PHE A 314 3.35 13.96 18.32
CA PHE A 314 2.19 14.85 18.24
C PHE A 314 1.42 14.53 16.96
N TYR A 315 0.16 14.94 16.93
CA TYR A 315 -0.63 14.84 15.71
C TYR A 315 -1.42 16.12 15.45
N THR A 316 -1.56 16.43 14.18
CA THR A 316 -2.32 17.57 13.66
C THR A 316 -3.27 17.07 12.60
N ILE A 317 -4.54 17.48 12.63
CA ILE A 317 -5.53 17.11 11.63
C ILE A 317 -6.05 18.37 10.95
N PHE A 318 -6.01 18.37 9.61
CA PHE A 318 -6.56 19.45 8.81
C PHE A 318 -7.28 18.94 7.55
N SER A 319 -8.11 19.79 6.96
CA SER A 319 -8.84 19.48 5.73
C SER A 319 -9.02 20.75 4.92
N GLY A 320 -8.41 20.81 3.74
CA GLY A 320 -8.40 22.02 2.95
C GLY A 320 -7.90 23.23 3.74
N GLY A 321 -8.65 24.32 3.73
CA GLY A 321 -8.33 25.55 4.47
C GLY A 321 -8.72 25.53 5.96
N ARG A 322 -9.03 24.37 6.55
CA ARG A 322 -9.51 24.26 7.93
C ARG A 322 -8.60 23.38 8.79
N LEU A 323 -8.13 23.95 9.89
CA LEU A 323 -7.47 23.20 10.94
C LEU A 323 -8.54 22.56 11.84
N LEU A 324 -8.53 21.24 11.95
CA LEU A 324 -9.51 20.47 12.72
C LEU A 324 -9.01 20.15 14.12
N ILE A 325 -7.74 19.72 14.23
CA ILE A 325 -7.03 19.51 15.50
C ILE A 325 -5.65 20.16 15.38
N ASP A 326 -5.30 20.97 16.35
CA ASP A 326 -4.04 21.68 16.39
C ASP A 326 -3.06 21.00 17.35
N LYS A 327 -2.03 20.37 16.80
CA LYS A 327 -0.85 19.79 17.47
C LYS A 327 -1.12 19.26 18.89
N GLU A 328 -1.91 18.22 18.97
CA GLU A 328 -2.16 17.53 20.23
C GLU A 328 -1.12 16.43 20.49
N PRO A 329 -0.82 16.13 21.76
CA PRO A 329 0.04 15.01 22.10
C PRO A 329 -0.62 13.70 21.72
N ASN A 330 0.22 12.70 21.39
CA ASN A 330 -0.25 11.36 21.06
C ASN A 330 -1.16 10.79 22.17
N PRO A 331 -2.40 10.38 21.84
CA PRO A 331 -3.33 9.85 22.82
C PRO A 331 -2.91 8.48 23.37
N TYR A 332 -1.97 7.79 22.70
CA TYR A 332 -1.51 6.47 23.09
C TYR A 332 -0.29 6.56 24.00
N SER A 333 -0.33 5.84 25.12
CA SER A 333 0.76 5.81 26.11
C SER A 333 2.10 5.30 25.55
N HIS A 334 2.05 4.53 24.47
CA HIS A 334 3.25 4.01 23.82
C HIS A 334 4.07 5.07 23.05
N ASN A 335 3.51 6.25 22.80
CA ASN A 335 4.18 7.37 22.14
C ASN A 335 4.81 7.01 20.77
N GLN A 336 4.18 6.11 20.03
CA GLN A 336 4.58 5.69 18.67
C GLN A 336 3.46 6.02 17.71
N PHE A 337 3.76 6.09 16.41
CA PHE A 337 2.74 6.24 15.40
C PHE A 337 1.73 5.08 15.46
N PRO A 338 0.44 5.31 15.25
CA PRO A 338 -0.58 4.25 15.25
C PRO A 338 -0.59 3.43 13.96
N LEU A 339 0.39 3.60 13.10
CA LEU A 339 0.56 2.95 11.81
C LEU A 339 1.82 2.11 11.83
N VAL A 340 1.72 0.88 11.29
CA VAL A 340 2.84 -0.05 11.16
C VAL A 340 3.04 -0.37 9.70
N PRO A 341 4.23 -0.09 9.14
CA PRO A 341 4.56 -0.39 7.76
C PRO A 341 4.90 -1.87 7.56
N TYR A 342 4.65 -2.33 6.34
CA TYR A 342 5.19 -3.55 5.78
C TYR A 342 5.79 -3.21 4.42
N PHE A 343 7.08 -3.43 4.26
CA PHE A 343 7.78 -3.30 2.98
C PHE A 343 8.10 -4.69 2.44
N TYR A 344 7.76 -4.91 1.16
CA TYR A 344 8.11 -6.16 0.49
C TYR A 344 9.60 -6.15 0.13
N TYR A 345 10.05 -5.12 -0.58
CA TYR A 345 11.44 -4.72 -0.76
C TYR A 345 11.62 -3.29 -0.27
N PHE A 346 12.74 -3.05 0.38
CA PHE A 346 13.13 -1.75 0.91
C PHE A 346 14.64 -1.59 0.66
N GLU A 347 14.99 -0.83 -0.37
CA GLU A 347 16.36 -0.71 -0.84
C GLU A 347 16.82 0.75 -0.75
N ASP A 348 18.01 0.96 -0.18
CA ASP A 348 18.69 2.24 -0.20
C ASP A 348 19.59 2.30 -1.45
N THR A 349 19.26 3.21 -2.35
CA THR A 349 19.99 3.42 -3.61
C THR A 349 21.00 4.57 -3.52
N GLY A 350 21.42 4.94 -2.30
CA GLY A 350 22.43 5.98 -2.07
C GLY A 350 21.86 7.38 -1.90
N GLY A 351 20.77 7.49 -1.16
CA GLY A 351 20.09 8.73 -0.78
C GLY A 351 18.61 8.77 -1.13
N GLU A 352 18.12 7.78 -1.85
CA GLU A 352 16.69 7.57 -2.07
C GLU A 352 16.31 6.15 -1.66
N ILE A 353 15.21 6.03 -0.93
CA ILE A 353 14.64 4.74 -0.55
C ILE A 353 13.65 4.30 -1.64
N GLU A 354 13.96 3.17 -2.26
CA GLU A 354 13.06 2.54 -3.21
C GLU A 354 12.30 1.38 -2.56
N THR A 355 10.98 1.41 -2.72
CA THR A 355 10.10 0.34 -2.24
C THR A 355 9.27 -0.18 -3.40
N PHE A 356 9.33 -1.49 -3.63
CA PHE A 356 8.62 -2.09 -4.76
C PHE A 356 8.13 -3.51 -4.42
N GLY A 357 7.17 -3.99 -5.20
CA GLY A 357 6.62 -5.33 -5.07
C GLY A 357 7.08 -6.25 -6.20
N VAL A 358 6.65 -7.51 -6.15
CA VAL A 358 6.96 -8.50 -7.20
C VAL A 358 6.41 -8.07 -8.56
N VAL A 359 5.27 -7.37 -8.58
CA VAL A 359 4.59 -6.99 -9.82
C VAL A 359 5.42 -6.00 -10.64
N GLU A 360 6.21 -5.13 -9.98
CA GLU A 360 7.04 -4.14 -10.67
C GLU A 360 7.94 -4.80 -11.72
N ASN A 361 8.67 -5.83 -11.30
CA ASN A 361 9.60 -6.56 -12.15
C ASN A 361 8.90 -7.46 -13.18
N MET A 362 7.61 -7.73 -13.00
CA MET A 362 6.82 -8.55 -13.91
C MET A 362 6.13 -7.75 -15.03
N LYS A 363 6.12 -6.42 -14.95
CA LYS A 363 5.40 -5.57 -15.92
C LYS A 363 5.89 -5.77 -17.35
N ASP A 364 7.20 -5.75 -17.57
CA ASP A 364 7.78 -5.86 -18.91
C ASP A 364 7.59 -7.25 -19.55
N PRO A 365 7.84 -8.37 -18.87
CA PRO A 365 7.46 -9.69 -19.39
C PRO A 365 5.97 -9.80 -19.70
N GLN A 366 5.10 -9.22 -18.87
CA GLN A 366 3.66 -9.23 -19.10
C GLN A 366 3.26 -8.41 -20.35
N ARG A 367 3.86 -7.22 -20.54
CA ARG A 367 3.66 -6.39 -21.74
C ARG A 367 4.11 -7.13 -22.99
N GLU A 368 5.29 -7.75 -22.95
CA GLU A 368 5.84 -8.53 -24.05
C GLU A 368 4.90 -9.68 -24.42
N LYS A 369 4.43 -10.45 -23.44
CA LYS A 369 3.49 -11.54 -23.65
C LYS A 369 2.21 -11.07 -24.34
N ASN A 370 1.59 -10.02 -23.86
CA ASN A 370 0.36 -9.46 -24.42
C ASN A 370 0.59 -8.97 -25.86
N LYS A 371 1.71 -8.30 -26.11
CA LYS A 371 2.10 -7.76 -27.42
C LYS A 371 2.30 -8.87 -28.45
N ARG A 372 3.04 -9.93 -28.09
CA ARG A 372 3.28 -11.07 -29.00
C ARG A 372 2.02 -11.87 -29.28
N ARG A 373 1.16 -12.05 -28.28
CA ARG A 373 -0.10 -12.74 -28.48
C ARG A 373 -1.04 -11.96 -29.41
N SER A 374 -1.12 -10.64 -29.23
CA SER A 374 -1.89 -9.77 -30.14
C SER A 374 -1.35 -9.81 -31.57
N GLN A 375 0.00 -9.81 -31.73
CA GLN A 375 0.64 -9.92 -33.05
C GLN A 375 0.35 -11.27 -33.72
N ALA A 376 0.53 -12.38 -32.98
CA ALA A 376 0.26 -13.72 -33.50
C ALA A 376 -1.19 -13.87 -33.99
N LEU A 377 -2.15 -13.38 -33.20
CA LEU A 377 -3.56 -13.43 -33.57
C LEU A 377 -3.84 -12.58 -34.82
N ASP A 378 -3.25 -11.39 -34.92
CA ASP A 378 -3.41 -10.53 -36.09
C ASP A 378 -2.86 -11.19 -37.36
N ILE A 379 -1.68 -11.79 -37.29
CA ILE A 379 -1.10 -12.55 -38.43
C ILE A 379 -2.01 -13.71 -38.83
N ILE A 380 -2.53 -14.49 -37.87
CA ILE A 380 -3.45 -15.59 -38.13
C ILE A 380 -4.73 -15.07 -38.80
N ASN A 381 -5.28 -13.96 -38.30
CA ASN A 381 -6.52 -13.41 -38.87
C ASN A 381 -6.36 -12.81 -40.27
N ARG A 382 -5.16 -12.32 -40.61
CA ARG A 382 -4.85 -11.77 -41.93
C ARG A 382 -4.42 -12.83 -42.93
N THR A 383 -3.87 -13.94 -42.48
CA THR A 383 -3.35 -15.01 -43.34
C THR A 383 -4.42 -15.59 -44.29
N PRO A 384 -5.69 -15.86 -43.89
CA PRO A 384 -6.72 -16.36 -44.79
C PRO A 384 -7.22 -15.33 -45.82
N ARG A 385 -6.98 -14.06 -45.58
CA ARG A 385 -7.43 -12.96 -46.43
C ARG A 385 -6.36 -12.49 -47.41
N GLY A 386 -5.59 -13.44 -47.95
CA GLY A 386 -4.50 -13.14 -48.86
C GLY A 386 -4.84 -11.97 -49.80
N GLY A 387 -4.03 -10.92 -49.70
CA GLY A 387 -4.13 -9.76 -50.59
C GLY A 387 -3.14 -9.90 -51.76
N GLY A 388 -3.33 -9.10 -52.78
CA GLY A 388 -2.44 -9.08 -53.93
C GLY A 388 -2.64 -7.80 -54.75
N VAL A 389 -1.85 -7.67 -55.75
CA VAL A 389 -1.96 -6.56 -56.73
C VAL A 389 -2.42 -7.19 -58.03
N TYR A 390 -3.38 -6.57 -58.71
CA TYR A 390 -3.85 -7.04 -60.01
C TYR A 390 -3.95 -5.84 -60.97
N VAL A 391 -3.84 -6.15 -62.25
CA VAL A 391 -3.98 -5.13 -63.29
C VAL A 391 -5.47 -4.76 -63.44
N GLN A 392 -5.80 -3.50 -63.26
CA GLN A 392 -7.17 -3.02 -63.32
C GLN A 392 -7.79 -3.29 -64.69
N GLY A 393 -9.00 -3.88 -64.70
CA GLY A 393 -9.70 -4.29 -65.92
C GLY A 393 -9.38 -5.71 -66.43
N SER A 394 -8.46 -6.44 -65.78
CA SER A 394 -8.19 -7.85 -66.13
C SER A 394 -9.10 -8.86 -65.42
N VAL A 395 -9.62 -8.51 -64.26
CA VAL A 395 -10.49 -9.32 -63.43
C VAL A 395 -11.56 -8.44 -62.81
N THR A 396 -12.79 -8.90 -62.69
CA THR A 396 -13.86 -8.15 -62.04
C THR A 396 -13.77 -8.22 -60.53
N ALA A 397 -14.33 -7.20 -59.82
CA ALA A 397 -14.33 -7.16 -58.36
C ALA A 397 -15.03 -8.38 -57.73
N ASP A 398 -16.06 -8.92 -58.37
CA ASP A 398 -16.78 -10.10 -57.91
C ASP A 398 -15.95 -11.38 -58.06
N GLU A 399 -15.23 -11.56 -59.15
CA GLU A 399 -14.30 -12.65 -59.35
C GLU A 399 -13.15 -12.60 -58.30
N MET A 400 -12.68 -11.40 -57.99
CA MET A 400 -11.65 -11.20 -56.97
C MET A 400 -12.14 -11.51 -55.56
N ASN A 401 -13.35 -11.12 -55.21
CA ASN A 401 -13.97 -11.42 -53.93
C ASN A 401 -14.21 -12.96 -53.78
N ARG A 402 -14.63 -13.64 -54.81
CA ARG A 402 -14.77 -15.12 -54.84
C ARG A 402 -13.43 -15.81 -54.73
N ALA A 403 -12.41 -15.34 -55.45
CA ALA A 403 -11.05 -15.89 -55.32
C ALA A 403 -10.43 -15.70 -53.94
N SER A 404 -10.86 -14.69 -53.18
CA SER A 404 -10.42 -14.45 -51.80
C SER A 404 -11.21 -15.28 -50.77
N SER A 405 -12.35 -15.85 -51.14
CA SER A 405 -13.11 -16.77 -50.24
C SER A 405 -12.45 -18.13 -50.18
N ALA A 406 -12.27 -18.65 -48.96
CA ALA A 406 -11.62 -19.95 -48.75
C ALA A 406 -12.43 -21.09 -49.42
N GLY A 407 -11.78 -21.78 -50.35
CA GLY A 407 -12.31 -23.02 -50.96
C GLY A 407 -13.10 -22.87 -52.25
N GLU A 408 -13.27 -21.68 -52.80
CA GLU A 408 -13.91 -21.50 -54.12
C GLU A 408 -12.90 -21.50 -55.28
N TRP A 409 -13.24 -22.20 -56.34
CA TRP A 409 -12.51 -22.16 -57.60
C TRP A 409 -13.20 -21.14 -58.52
N VAL A 410 -12.45 -20.10 -58.88
CA VAL A 410 -12.99 -19.03 -59.73
C VAL A 410 -12.40 -19.12 -61.12
N GLY A 411 -13.28 -19.27 -62.10
CA GLY A 411 -12.91 -19.24 -63.53
C GLY A 411 -12.64 -17.81 -63.98
N ILE A 412 -11.45 -17.52 -64.49
CA ILE A 412 -11.05 -16.22 -65.02
C ILE A 412 -11.08 -16.30 -66.54
N SER A 413 -11.87 -15.44 -67.16
CA SER A 413 -11.98 -15.36 -68.62
C SER A 413 -11.10 -14.21 -69.15
N GLY A 414 -10.51 -14.35 -70.34
CA GLY A 414 -9.84 -13.26 -71.05
C GLY A 414 -8.30 -13.23 -70.95
N LEU A 415 -7.66 -14.29 -70.52
CA LEU A 415 -6.21 -14.39 -70.37
C LEU A 415 -5.41 -14.34 -71.71
N LYS A 416 -6.07 -14.51 -72.89
CA LYS A 416 -5.46 -14.44 -74.25
C LYS A 416 -4.05 -15.06 -74.34
N GLY A 417 -3.84 -16.22 -73.71
CA GLY A 417 -2.57 -16.94 -73.76
C GLY A 417 -1.47 -16.45 -72.82
N LYS A 418 -1.76 -15.48 -71.97
CA LYS A 418 -0.80 -15.00 -70.96
C LYS A 418 -0.96 -15.74 -69.63
N SER A 419 0.13 -15.78 -68.85
CA SER A 419 0.11 -16.42 -67.55
C SER A 419 -0.66 -15.59 -66.54
N ILE A 420 -1.40 -16.20 -65.63
CA ILE A 420 -2.11 -15.55 -64.51
C ILE A 420 -1.15 -14.67 -63.70
N ARG A 421 0.11 -15.06 -63.59
CA ARG A 421 1.15 -14.30 -62.87
C ARG A 421 1.48 -12.94 -63.51
N GLU A 422 1.19 -12.72 -64.77
CA GLU A 422 1.37 -11.44 -65.43
C GLU A 422 0.28 -10.42 -65.10
N PHE A 423 -0.88 -10.88 -64.64
CA PHE A 423 -2.06 -10.04 -64.34
C PHE A 423 -2.30 -9.90 -62.85
N MET A 424 -1.85 -10.89 -62.05
CA MET A 424 -2.07 -10.92 -60.62
C MET A 424 -0.80 -11.39 -59.92
N GLN A 425 -0.41 -10.65 -58.88
CA GLN A 425 0.62 -11.05 -57.95
C GLN A 425 0.02 -11.09 -56.54
N GLN A 426 -0.07 -12.30 -56.00
CA GLN A 426 -0.49 -12.49 -54.61
C GLN A 426 0.67 -12.21 -53.71
N TRP A 427 0.44 -11.49 -52.61
CA TRP A 427 1.43 -11.35 -51.58
C TRP A 427 1.69 -12.67 -50.92
N SER A 428 2.96 -12.99 -50.74
CA SER A 428 3.36 -14.24 -50.12
C SER A 428 2.76 -14.36 -48.70
N THR A 429 1.94 -15.38 -48.50
CA THR A 429 1.30 -15.69 -47.21
C THR A 429 2.21 -16.50 -46.28
N THR A 430 3.52 -16.52 -46.52
CA THR A 430 4.51 -17.30 -45.76
C THR A 430 4.80 -16.68 -44.39
N HIS A 431 3.74 -16.47 -43.58
CA HIS A 431 3.87 -15.90 -42.24
C HIS A 431 3.85 -16.94 -41.11
N LEU A 432 3.78 -18.24 -41.44
CA LEU A 432 3.80 -19.34 -40.46
C LEU A 432 5.05 -19.31 -39.58
N GLY A 433 6.21 -18.94 -40.13
CA GLY A 433 7.45 -18.76 -39.37
C GLY A 433 7.37 -17.60 -38.40
N LEU A 434 6.66 -16.52 -38.73
CA LEU A 434 6.46 -15.39 -37.84
C LEU A 434 5.52 -15.72 -36.68
N VAL A 435 4.47 -16.52 -36.93
CA VAL A 435 3.56 -17.00 -35.89
C VAL A 435 4.31 -17.90 -34.90
N SER A 436 5.12 -18.83 -35.41
CA SER A 436 5.92 -19.71 -34.53
C SER A 436 6.94 -18.93 -33.72
N ALA A 437 7.59 -17.92 -34.32
CA ALA A 437 8.50 -17.02 -33.61
C ALA A 437 7.78 -16.17 -32.54
N ALA A 438 6.58 -15.65 -32.85
CA ALA A 438 5.78 -14.90 -31.88
C ALA A 438 5.33 -15.78 -30.69
N ASN A 439 4.91 -17.02 -30.96
CA ASN A 439 4.54 -17.98 -29.93
C ASN A 439 5.76 -18.37 -29.06
N ALA A 440 6.93 -18.60 -29.66
CA ALA A 440 8.16 -18.88 -28.93
C ALA A 440 8.56 -17.72 -28.01
N MET A 441 8.41 -16.47 -28.48
CA MET A 441 8.66 -15.28 -27.64
C MET A 441 7.63 -15.10 -26.54
N GLU A 442 6.35 -15.41 -26.81
CA GLU A 442 5.28 -15.42 -25.78
C GLU A 442 5.59 -16.44 -24.67
N GLU A 443 6.03 -17.64 -25.06
CA GLU A 443 6.39 -18.71 -24.13
C GLU A 443 7.61 -18.33 -23.31
N ARG A 444 8.61 -17.71 -23.95
CA ARG A 444 9.79 -17.17 -23.26
C ARG A 444 9.42 -16.10 -22.24
N ALA A 445 8.59 -15.13 -22.60
CA ALA A 445 8.12 -14.09 -21.69
C ALA A 445 7.35 -14.68 -20.49
N ALA A 446 6.63 -15.77 -20.66
CA ALA A 446 5.95 -16.47 -19.57
C ALA A 446 6.94 -17.18 -18.62
N ILE A 447 8.04 -17.73 -19.17
CA ILE A 447 9.13 -18.34 -18.39
C ILE A 447 9.87 -17.25 -17.62
N ASP A 448 10.25 -16.17 -18.27
CA ASP A 448 10.95 -15.05 -17.66
C ASP A 448 10.14 -14.45 -16.49
N ALA A 449 8.83 -14.24 -16.67
CA ALA A 449 7.95 -13.80 -15.60
C ALA A 449 7.87 -14.78 -14.42
N LYS A 450 8.01 -16.08 -14.68
CA LYS A 450 8.04 -17.11 -13.64
C LYS A 450 9.35 -17.07 -12.86
N GLU A 451 10.48 -16.94 -13.54
CA GLU A 451 11.80 -16.81 -12.92
C GLU A 451 11.89 -15.53 -12.08
N ILE A 452 11.48 -14.40 -12.64
CA ILE A 452 11.48 -13.09 -11.96
C ILE A 452 10.59 -13.09 -10.71
N SER A 453 9.41 -13.74 -10.76
CA SER A 453 8.51 -13.80 -9.61
C SER A 453 8.99 -14.72 -8.49
N GLY A 454 10.02 -15.55 -8.72
CA GLY A 454 10.43 -16.61 -7.80
C GLY A 454 9.40 -17.74 -7.61
N ALA A 455 8.18 -17.58 -8.15
CA ALA A 455 7.11 -18.59 -8.04
C ALA A 455 7.34 -19.72 -9.04
N THR A 456 8.29 -20.60 -8.71
CA THR A 456 8.67 -21.78 -9.50
C THR A 456 7.63 -22.90 -9.44
N ASP A 457 7.70 -23.90 -10.33
CA ASP A 457 6.73 -24.99 -10.43
C ASP A 457 6.44 -25.74 -9.12
N PRO A 458 7.45 -26.06 -8.29
CA PRO A 458 7.19 -26.69 -7.00
C PRO A 458 6.33 -25.83 -6.07
N ILE A 459 6.54 -24.52 -6.08
CA ILE A 459 5.76 -23.56 -5.27
C ILE A 459 4.31 -23.47 -5.80
N LEU A 460 4.13 -23.62 -7.10
CA LEU A 460 2.81 -23.66 -7.75
C LEU A 460 2.10 -25.00 -7.58
N GLY A 461 2.71 -25.99 -6.89
CA GLY A 461 2.15 -27.32 -6.71
C GLY A 461 2.23 -28.19 -7.98
N GLN A 462 3.00 -27.79 -8.98
CA GLN A 462 3.20 -28.57 -10.19
C GLN A 462 4.30 -29.61 -9.96
N ALA A 463 3.96 -30.88 -10.18
CA ALA A 463 4.92 -31.98 -10.09
C ALA A 463 5.89 -31.92 -11.27
N THR A 464 7.19 -31.99 -11.00
CA THR A 464 8.23 -31.99 -12.04
C THR A 464 8.36 -33.35 -12.72
N SER A 465 7.90 -34.42 -12.06
CA SER A 465 7.80 -35.78 -12.64
C SER A 465 6.74 -36.59 -11.94
N SER A 466 6.13 -37.52 -12.65
CA SER A 466 5.10 -38.47 -12.15
C SER A 466 5.66 -39.48 -11.12
N LYS A 467 6.98 -39.55 -10.94
CA LYS A 467 7.68 -40.50 -10.04
C LYS A 467 8.34 -39.83 -8.84
N GLU A 468 8.04 -38.58 -8.59
CA GLU A 468 8.63 -37.84 -7.47
C GLU A 468 8.10 -38.33 -6.13
N SER A 469 8.98 -38.59 -5.16
CA SER A 469 8.57 -38.95 -3.81
C SER A 469 8.00 -37.73 -3.06
N GLY A 470 7.00 -37.93 -2.20
CA GLY A 470 6.41 -36.85 -1.39
C GLY A 470 7.45 -36.07 -0.57
N PHE A 471 8.51 -36.74 -0.11
CA PHE A 471 9.63 -36.10 0.62
C PHE A 471 10.44 -35.17 -0.30
N ALA A 472 10.76 -35.59 -1.53
CA ALA A 472 11.49 -34.77 -2.49
C ALA A 472 10.68 -33.53 -2.88
N ALA A 473 9.35 -33.67 -3.07
CA ALA A 473 8.45 -32.58 -3.35
C ALA A 473 8.41 -31.56 -2.18
N GLN A 474 8.29 -32.02 -0.93
CA GLN A 474 8.34 -31.15 0.26
C GLN A 474 9.68 -30.43 0.40
N THR A 475 10.79 -31.11 0.13
CA THR A 475 12.13 -30.51 0.20
C THR A 475 12.30 -29.42 -0.83
N ARG A 476 11.80 -29.61 -2.06
CA ARG A 476 11.83 -28.59 -3.12
C ARG A 476 10.94 -27.39 -2.80
N ILE A 477 9.76 -27.62 -2.25
CA ILE A 477 8.88 -26.53 -1.79
C ILE A 477 9.60 -25.70 -0.73
N ARG A 478 10.25 -26.35 0.26
CA ARG A 478 11.04 -25.64 1.27
C ARG A 478 12.19 -24.84 0.68
N GLN A 479 12.94 -25.41 -0.28
CA GLN A 479 14.01 -24.69 -0.96
C GLN A 479 13.49 -23.49 -1.76
N GLY A 480 12.36 -23.63 -2.45
CA GLY A 480 11.72 -22.52 -3.12
C GLY A 480 11.24 -21.41 -2.17
N MET A 481 10.86 -21.77 -0.95
CA MET A 481 10.46 -20.79 0.07
C MET A 481 11.62 -19.94 0.59
N LEU A 482 12.87 -20.41 0.50
CA LEU A 482 14.04 -19.63 0.91
C LEU A 482 14.18 -18.34 0.09
N THR A 483 13.71 -18.32 -1.14
CA THR A 483 13.70 -17.13 -2.00
C THR A 483 12.87 -15.98 -1.42
N PHE A 484 11.87 -16.28 -0.57
CA PHE A 484 10.96 -15.32 0.04
C PHE A 484 11.22 -15.12 1.53
N GLN A 485 12.32 -15.64 2.07
CA GLN A 485 12.56 -15.63 3.51
C GLN A 485 12.63 -14.22 4.07
N GLU A 486 13.33 -13.32 3.40
CA GLU A 486 13.47 -11.92 3.81
C GLU A 486 12.09 -11.22 3.89
N GLN A 487 11.25 -11.40 2.87
CA GLN A 487 9.92 -10.80 2.81
C GLN A 487 9.00 -11.36 3.88
N LEU A 488 9.13 -12.64 4.22
CA LEU A 488 8.40 -13.26 5.33
C LEU A 488 8.91 -12.78 6.68
N GLU A 489 10.22 -12.57 6.85
CA GLU A 489 10.79 -11.97 8.05
C GLU A 489 10.32 -10.52 8.25
N ASN A 490 10.26 -9.73 7.17
CA ASN A 490 9.71 -8.38 7.19
C ASN A 490 8.22 -8.39 7.60
N LEU A 491 7.46 -9.37 7.10
CA LEU A 491 6.07 -9.57 7.51
C LEU A 491 5.94 -9.92 8.99
N ASP A 492 6.81 -10.78 9.51
CA ASP A 492 6.81 -11.15 10.92
C ASP A 492 7.24 -9.99 11.84
N LYS A 493 8.18 -9.14 11.39
CA LYS A 493 8.51 -7.88 12.10
C LYS A 493 7.28 -7.00 12.22
N MET A 494 6.56 -6.75 11.12
CA MET A 494 5.32 -5.97 11.11
C MET A 494 4.26 -6.59 12.03
N LYS A 495 4.04 -7.91 11.99
CA LYS A 495 3.09 -8.61 12.87
C LYS A 495 3.45 -8.38 14.35
N ARG A 496 4.74 -8.53 14.72
CA ARG A 496 5.24 -8.31 16.10
C ARG A 496 5.04 -6.86 16.54
N GLN A 497 5.36 -5.87 15.71
CA GLN A 497 5.15 -4.46 16.04
C GLN A 497 3.66 -4.16 16.23
N THR A 498 2.80 -4.62 15.33
CA THR A 498 1.34 -4.47 15.44
C THR A 498 0.81 -5.02 16.77
N LEU A 499 1.23 -6.23 17.15
CA LEU A 499 0.77 -6.87 18.37
C LEU A 499 1.31 -6.17 19.63
N ARG A 500 2.56 -5.66 19.60
CA ARG A 500 3.13 -4.87 20.70
C ARG A 500 2.34 -3.58 20.93
N LEU A 501 1.98 -2.86 19.85
CA LEU A 501 1.15 -1.67 19.96
C LEU A 501 -0.25 -1.99 20.51
N ALA A 502 -0.86 -3.07 20.01
CA ALA A 502 -2.17 -3.51 20.48
C ALA A 502 -2.17 -3.86 21.98
N ILE A 503 -1.14 -4.58 22.46
CA ILE A 503 -1.01 -4.92 23.89
C ILE A 503 -0.83 -3.64 24.72
N LYS A 504 0.02 -2.71 24.31
CA LYS A 504 0.22 -1.43 25.02
C LYS A 504 -1.08 -0.62 25.09
N ASN A 505 -1.85 -0.59 24.03
CA ASN A 505 -3.16 0.05 24.01
C ASN A 505 -4.15 -0.66 24.94
N MET A 506 -4.16 -1.99 24.99
CA MET A 506 -4.98 -2.74 25.96
C MET A 506 -4.59 -2.43 27.40
N GLN A 507 -3.29 -2.40 27.71
CA GLN A 507 -2.79 -2.05 29.04
C GLN A 507 -3.19 -0.64 29.45
N GLN A 508 -3.19 0.31 28.53
CA GLN A 508 -3.67 1.68 28.77
C GLN A 508 -5.16 1.68 29.13
N GLU A 509 -5.99 0.97 28.35
CA GLU A 509 -7.44 0.92 28.58
C GLU A 509 -7.80 0.21 29.89
N ILE A 510 -7.07 -0.85 30.25
CA ILE A 510 -7.28 -1.56 31.53
C ILE A 510 -6.95 -0.63 32.71
N ARG A 511 -5.82 0.09 32.64
CA ARG A 511 -5.41 1.05 33.69
C ARG A 511 -6.37 2.22 33.83
N SER A 512 -6.98 2.68 32.74
CA SER A 512 -7.99 3.76 32.79
C SER A 512 -9.29 3.34 33.45
N LYS A 513 -9.54 2.03 33.62
CA LYS A 513 -10.71 1.48 34.35
C LYS A 513 -10.51 1.35 35.85
N GLU A 514 -9.25 1.27 36.29
CA GLU A 514 -8.90 1.12 37.71
C GLU A 514 -8.86 2.46 38.44
N LEU A 515 -8.95 3.58 37.73
CA LEU A 515 -9.05 4.96 38.22
C LEU A 515 -10.48 5.47 38.18
#